data_62a373e267a765f7e19c8d7b66a91474
#
_entry.id   62a373e267a765f7e19c8d7b66a91474
#
_cell.length_a   1.000
_cell.length_b   1.000
_cell.length_c   1.000
_cell.angle_alpha   90.00
_cell.angle_beta   90.00
_cell.angle_gamma   90.00
#
_symmetry.space_group_name_H-M   'P 1'
#
loop_
_entity.id
_entity.type
_entity.pdbx_description
1 polymer ?
#
loop_
_entity_poly.entity_id
_entity_poly.type
_entity_poly.pdbx_seq_one_letter_code
_entity_poly.pdbx_strand_id
1 'polypeptide(L)'
;MIVLDTHALLWMDRDDPALGAASRRLIEDAWRAGQVAVSAISFWETAMLVQRGRIVLPLPTTEWRSELLQAGLREIVMEGRIGILATQLENMHRDPADRFIIATALQNQATLVTADENVLAWPSELLRQDARL
;
A
#
# COMPACT_ATOMS: atom_id res chain seq x y z
N MET A 1 9.61 8.90 -2.05
CA MET A 1 8.56 8.27 -1.21
C MET A 1 8.06 7.01 -1.88
N ILE A 2 7.77 6.01 -1.09
CA ILE A 2 7.09 4.80 -1.57
C ILE A 2 5.72 4.69 -0.89
N VAL A 3 4.77 4.12 -1.62
CA VAL A 3 3.44 3.76 -1.12
C VAL A 3 3.34 2.24 -1.16
N LEU A 4 2.96 1.62 -0.05
CA LEU A 4 2.76 0.18 0.01
C LEU A 4 1.31 -0.15 -0.35
N ASP A 5 1.10 -1.09 -1.26
CA ASP A 5 -0.18 -1.75 -1.43
C ASP A 5 -0.51 -2.51 -0.14
N THR A 6 -1.78 -2.78 0.11
CA THR A 6 -2.21 -3.41 1.37
C THR A 6 -1.48 -4.73 1.63
N HIS A 7 -1.33 -5.58 0.62
CA HIS A 7 -0.58 -6.84 0.79
C HIS A 7 0.89 -6.60 1.11
N ALA A 8 1.52 -5.62 0.48
CA ALA A 8 2.91 -5.28 0.76
C ALA A 8 3.09 -4.78 2.20
N LEU A 9 2.13 -3.99 2.70
CA LEU A 9 2.11 -3.56 4.10
C LEU A 9 2.04 -4.75 5.05
N LEU A 10 1.14 -5.69 4.79
CA LEU A 10 0.97 -6.89 5.62
C LEU A 10 2.21 -7.79 5.57
N TRP A 11 2.80 -7.97 4.40
CA TRP A 11 4.03 -8.76 4.26
C TRP A 11 5.20 -8.13 5.01
N MET A 12 5.35 -6.81 4.91
CA MET A 12 6.39 -6.09 5.65
C MET A 12 6.20 -6.27 7.16
N ASP A 13 4.99 -6.05 7.64
CA ASP A 13 4.68 -6.09 9.08
C ASP A 13 4.90 -7.48 9.68
N ARG A 14 4.52 -8.55 8.94
CA ARG A 14 4.66 -9.93 9.39
C ARG A 14 6.02 -10.55 9.08
N ASP A 15 6.89 -9.81 8.43
CA ASP A 15 8.15 -10.35 7.91
C ASP A 15 7.91 -11.58 7.03
N ASP A 16 6.91 -11.49 6.15
CA ASP A 16 6.50 -12.59 5.28
C ASP A 16 7.57 -12.85 4.22
N PRO A 17 7.99 -14.11 4.00
CA PRO A 17 9.00 -14.43 2.98
C PRO A 17 8.54 -14.15 1.54
N ALA A 18 7.25 -13.93 1.31
CA ALA A 18 6.74 -13.50 0.01
C ALA A 18 7.30 -12.13 -0.41
N LEU A 19 7.66 -11.27 0.55
CA LEU A 19 8.29 -10.00 0.27
C LEU A 19 9.74 -10.24 -0.17
N GLY A 20 10.06 -9.83 -1.40
CA GLY A 20 11.36 -10.08 -1.98
C GLY A 20 12.49 -9.24 -1.37
N ALA A 21 13.74 -9.67 -1.62
CA ALA A 21 14.91 -9.03 -1.03
C ALA A 21 15.12 -7.59 -1.50
N ALA A 22 14.88 -7.32 -2.77
CA ALA A 22 15.01 -5.95 -3.31
C ALA A 22 13.93 -5.03 -2.71
N SER A 23 12.71 -5.52 -2.57
CA SER A 23 11.61 -4.76 -1.95
C SER A 23 11.87 -4.48 -0.49
N ARG A 24 12.40 -5.46 0.27
CA ARG A 24 12.80 -5.25 1.67
C ARG A 24 13.81 -4.13 1.80
N ARG A 25 14.83 -4.14 0.95
CA ARG A 25 15.87 -3.12 0.95
C ARG A 25 15.31 -1.73 0.63
N LEU A 26 14.46 -1.67 -0.39
CA LEU A 26 13.79 -0.42 -0.76
C LEU A 26 12.96 0.14 0.40
N ILE A 27 12.19 -0.72 1.05
CA ILE A 27 11.35 -0.33 2.20
C ILE A 27 12.23 0.12 3.38
N GLU A 28 13.27 -0.63 3.72
CA GLU A 28 14.17 -0.29 4.83
C GLU A 28 14.84 1.06 4.63
N ASP A 29 15.35 1.33 3.43
CA ASP A 29 16.00 2.59 3.10
C ASP A 29 14.99 3.76 3.17
N ALA A 30 13.81 3.57 2.61
CA ALA A 30 12.75 4.58 2.66
C ALA A 30 12.25 4.80 4.09
N TRP A 31 12.17 3.75 4.90
CA TRP A 31 11.75 3.85 6.30
C TRP A 31 12.69 4.73 7.11
N ARG A 32 14.00 4.52 6.96
CA ARG A 32 15.01 5.37 7.63
C ARG A 32 14.88 6.84 7.25
N ALA A 33 14.42 7.12 6.04
CA ALA A 33 14.21 8.49 5.55
C ALA A 33 12.82 9.06 5.88
N GLY A 34 11.96 8.29 6.57
CA GLY A 34 10.58 8.69 6.84
C GLY A 34 9.72 8.77 5.60
N GLN A 35 9.98 7.92 4.59
CA GLN A 35 9.39 8.02 3.27
C GLN A 35 8.58 6.76 2.87
N VAL A 36 8.08 6.01 3.85
CA VAL A 36 7.15 4.89 3.62
C VAL A 36 5.75 5.33 3.99
N ALA A 37 4.82 5.16 3.08
CA ALA A 37 3.43 5.58 3.28
C ALA A 37 2.46 4.50 2.83
N VAL A 38 1.24 4.59 3.33
CA VAL A 38 0.09 3.81 2.84
C VAL A 38 -1.09 4.75 2.64
N SER A 39 -2.00 4.38 1.74
CA SER A 39 -3.30 5.02 1.67
C SER A 39 -4.12 4.66 2.91
N ALA A 40 -4.90 5.62 3.42
CA ALA A 40 -5.85 5.36 4.50
C ALA A 40 -6.78 4.17 4.18
N ILE A 41 -7.09 3.93 2.89
CA ILE A 41 -7.92 2.81 2.46
C ILE A 41 -7.33 1.45 2.83
N SER A 42 -6.01 1.35 2.97
CA SER A 42 -5.36 0.09 3.36
C SER A 42 -5.73 -0.35 4.77
N PHE A 43 -6.01 0.58 5.66
CA PHE A 43 -6.49 0.24 7.01
C PHE A 43 -7.93 -0.25 6.98
N TRP A 44 -8.77 0.30 6.11
CA TRP A 44 -10.11 -0.23 5.88
C TRP A 44 -10.06 -1.66 5.33
N GLU A 45 -9.25 -1.89 4.30
CA GLU A 45 -9.08 -3.24 3.74
C GLU A 45 -8.59 -4.23 4.79
N THR A 46 -7.60 -3.85 5.58
CA THR A 46 -7.05 -4.71 6.64
C THR A 46 -8.12 -5.04 7.68
N ALA A 47 -8.86 -4.04 8.15
CA ALA A 47 -9.95 -4.24 9.11
C ALA A 47 -11.01 -5.18 8.55
N MET A 48 -11.35 -5.05 7.28
CA MET A 48 -12.31 -5.90 6.61
C MET A 48 -11.81 -7.36 6.51
N LEU A 49 -10.53 -7.55 6.19
CA LEU A 49 -9.93 -8.88 6.15
C LEU A 49 -9.93 -9.55 7.52
N VAL A 50 -9.67 -8.80 8.59
CA VAL A 50 -9.76 -9.30 9.96
C VAL A 50 -11.20 -9.71 10.30
N GLN A 51 -12.19 -8.87 9.99
CA GLN A 51 -13.59 -9.18 10.24
C GLN A 51 -14.07 -10.43 9.52
N ARG A 52 -13.56 -10.68 8.33
CA ARG A 52 -13.88 -11.86 7.52
C ARG A 52 -13.07 -13.10 7.88
N GLY A 53 -12.22 -13.02 8.89
CA GLY A 53 -11.38 -14.13 9.33
C GLY A 53 -10.30 -14.54 8.33
N ARG A 54 -9.94 -13.66 7.40
CA ARG A 54 -8.94 -13.96 6.36
C ARG A 54 -7.52 -13.71 6.82
N ILE A 55 -7.32 -12.83 7.80
CA ILE A 55 -6.04 -12.58 8.43
C ILE A 55 -6.22 -12.43 9.94
N VAL A 56 -5.15 -12.67 10.68
CA VAL A 56 -5.08 -12.45 12.13
C VAL A 56 -3.96 -11.43 12.37
N LEU A 57 -4.28 -10.38 13.11
CA LEU A 57 -3.29 -9.40 13.57
C LEU A 57 -2.92 -9.69 15.03
N PRO A 58 -1.70 -9.34 15.46
CA PRO A 58 -1.29 -9.52 16.87
C PRO A 58 -2.02 -8.61 17.84
N LEU A 59 -2.67 -7.55 17.36
CA LEU A 59 -3.39 -6.55 18.12
C LEU A 59 -4.71 -6.23 17.43
N PRO A 60 -5.69 -5.64 18.14
CA PRO A 60 -6.85 -5.04 17.49
C PRO A 60 -6.40 -4.04 16.41
N THR A 61 -7.15 -3.96 15.31
CA THR A 61 -6.73 -3.20 14.13
C THR A 61 -6.41 -1.73 14.44
N THR A 62 -7.18 -1.09 15.33
CA THR A 62 -6.92 0.30 15.72
C THR A 62 -5.57 0.46 16.42
N GLU A 63 -5.23 -0.45 17.33
CA GLU A 63 -3.95 -0.43 18.04
C GLU A 63 -2.79 -0.76 17.11
N TRP A 64 -2.99 -1.74 16.22
CA TRP A 64 -2.01 -2.12 15.20
C TRP A 64 -1.66 -0.91 14.31
N ARG A 65 -2.67 -0.18 13.84
CA ARG A 65 -2.45 1.05 13.07
C ARG A 65 -1.65 2.08 13.87
N SER A 66 -2.03 2.30 15.13
CA SER A 66 -1.35 3.29 15.98
C SER A 66 0.13 2.96 16.17
N GLU A 67 0.47 1.69 16.38
CA GLU A 67 1.86 1.26 16.51
C GLU A 67 2.66 1.49 15.23
N LEU A 68 2.07 1.19 14.06
CA LEU A 68 2.73 1.43 12.78
C LEU A 68 3.03 2.92 12.56
N LEU A 69 2.06 3.79 12.87
CA LEU A 69 2.25 5.23 12.73
C LEU A 69 3.30 5.76 13.70
N GLN A 70 3.31 5.27 14.94
CA GLN A 70 4.32 5.65 15.92
C GLN A 70 5.72 5.18 15.50
N ALA A 71 5.81 4.05 14.82
CA ALA A 71 7.08 3.51 14.32
C ALA A 71 7.61 4.26 13.08
N GLY A 72 6.79 5.10 12.44
CA GLY A 72 7.24 5.92 11.32
C GLY A 72 6.49 5.77 10.02
N LEU A 73 5.51 4.86 9.93
CA LEU A 73 4.66 4.74 8.75
C LEU A 73 3.82 6.01 8.59
N ARG A 74 3.71 6.50 7.36
CA ARG A 74 2.87 7.66 7.03
C ARG A 74 1.53 7.19 6.47
N GLU A 75 0.45 7.79 6.92
CA GLU A 75 -0.88 7.57 6.36
C GLU A 75 -1.24 8.73 5.46
N ILE A 76 -1.60 8.44 4.22
CA ILE A 76 -2.08 9.44 3.27
C ILE A 76 -3.60 9.40 3.28
N VAL A 77 -4.21 10.52 3.64
CA VAL A 77 -5.68 10.62 3.73
C VAL A 77 -6.32 10.51 2.34
N MET A 78 -7.54 9.99 2.30
CA MET A 78 -8.36 9.91 1.10
C MET A 78 -9.05 11.26 0.87
N GLU A 79 -8.33 12.18 0.23
CA GLU A 79 -8.91 13.48 -0.14
C GLU A 79 -9.63 13.41 -1.48
N GLY A 80 -10.46 14.44 -1.76
CA GLY A 80 -11.28 14.47 -2.98
C GLY A 80 -10.49 14.34 -4.27
N ARG A 81 -9.30 14.96 -4.35
CA ARG A 81 -8.44 14.87 -5.54
C ARG A 81 -8.06 13.43 -5.88
N ILE A 82 -7.73 12.64 -4.87
CA ILE A 82 -7.37 11.23 -5.03
C ILE A 82 -8.58 10.44 -5.51
N GLY A 83 -9.75 10.67 -4.90
CA GLY A 83 -10.99 10.03 -5.30
C GLY A 83 -11.36 10.32 -6.76
N ILE A 84 -11.24 11.58 -7.17
CA ILE A 84 -11.52 11.98 -8.56
C ILE A 84 -10.51 11.31 -9.51
N LEU A 85 -9.23 11.38 -9.20
CA LEU A 85 -8.19 10.75 -10.02
C LEU A 85 -8.44 9.25 -10.18
N ALA A 86 -8.87 8.58 -9.11
CA ALA A 86 -9.19 7.15 -9.15
C ALA A 86 -10.24 6.79 -10.20
N THR A 87 -11.18 7.68 -10.49
CA THR A 87 -12.19 7.45 -11.54
C THR A 87 -11.62 7.60 -12.95
N GLN A 88 -10.48 8.27 -13.10
CA GLN A 88 -9.88 8.63 -14.39
C GLN A 88 -8.82 7.62 -14.85
N LEU A 89 -8.54 6.57 -14.08
CA LEU A 89 -7.56 5.55 -14.45
C LEU A 89 -8.11 4.69 -15.57
N GLU A 90 -7.53 4.82 -16.76
CA GLU A 90 -7.96 4.07 -17.94
C GLU A 90 -7.36 2.67 -17.96
N ASN A 91 -8.13 1.70 -18.45
CA ASN A 91 -7.68 0.31 -18.62
C ASN A 91 -7.23 -0.36 -17.32
N MET A 92 -7.71 0.13 -16.18
CA MET A 92 -7.46 -0.45 -14.87
C MET A 92 -8.70 -1.22 -14.41
N HIS A 93 -8.50 -2.35 -13.70
CA HIS A 93 -9.62 -3.14 -13.19
C HIS A 93 -10.47 -2.35 -12.18
N ARG A 94 -11.65 -2.89 -11.87
CA ARG A 94 -12.71 -2.14 -11.17
C ARG A 94 -12.59 -2.10 -9.66
N ASP A 95 -11.66 -2.82 -9.05
CA ASP A 95 -11.56 -2.85 -7.59
C ASP A 95 -11.33 -1.43 -7.05
N PRO A 96 -12.29 -0.84 -6.31
CA PRO A 96 -12.17 0.54 -5.86
C PRO A 96 -10.98 0.80 -4.96
N ALA A 97 -10.67 -0.13 -4.06
CA ALA A 97 -9.55 0.02 -3.15
C ALA A 97 -8.22 0.11 -3.91
N ASP A 98 -8.02 -0.75 -4.91
CA ASP A 98 -6.82 -0.72 -5.75
C ASP A 98 -6.72 0.59 -6.52
N ARG A 99 -7.84 1.08 -7.05
CA ARG A 99 -7.86 2.36 -7.78
C ARG A 99 -7.47 3.53 -6.86
N PHE A 100 -7.95 3.55 -5.64
CA PHE A 100 -7.58 4.57 -4.65
C PHE A 100 -6.10 4.51 -4.29
N ILE A 101 -5.54 3.32 -4.13
CA ILE A 101 -4.11 3.14 -3.82
C ILE A 101 -3.24 3.64 -4.98
N ILE A 102 -3.59 3.26 -6.21
CA ILE A 102 -2.88 3.72 -7.40
C ILE A 102 -2.93 5.24 -7.53
N ALA A 103 -4.13 5.82 -7.38
CA ALA A 103 -4.32 7.27 -7.45
C ALA A 103 -3.52 7.98 -6.35
N THR A 104 -3.43 7.39 -5.16
CA THR A 104 -2.62 7.92 -4.07
C THR A 104 -1.13 7.98 -4.45
N ALA A 105 -0.61 6.90 -5.04
CA ALA A 105 0.78 6.86 -5.50
C ALA A 105 1.04 7.88 -6.62
N LEU A 106 0.15 7.96 -7.60
CA LEU A 106 0.28 8.92 -8.71
C LEU A 106 0.24 10.37 -8.22
N GLN A 107 -0.70 10.70 -7.33
CA GLN A 107 -0.87 12.05 -6.81
C GLN A 107 0.36 12.50 -6.02
N ASN A 108 1.08 11.58 -5.40
CA ASN A 108 2.26 11.87 -4.60
C ASN A 108 3.57 11.60 -5.35
N GLN A 109 3.50 11.25 -6.64
CA GLN A 109 4.68 10.90 -7.44
C GLN A 109 5.55 9.85 -6.75
N ALA A 110 4.91 8.90 -6.08
CA ALA A 110 5.55 7.87 -5.30
C ALA A 110 5.67 6.56 -6.10
N THR A 111 6.63 5.73 -5.72
CA THR A 111 6.74 4.36 -6.24
C THR A 111 5.76 3.48 -5.46
N LEU A 112 4.88 2.77 -6.17
CA LEU A 112 3.97 1.80 -5.57
C LEU A 112 4.66 0.45 -5.46
N VAL A 113 4.69 -0.11 -4.25
CA VAL A 113 5.16 -1.48 -4.01
C VAL A 113 3.94 -2.40 -3.98
N THR A 114 3.84 -3.28 -4.94
CA THR A 114 2.68 -4.15 -5.14
C THR A 114 3.07 -5.50 -5.74
N ALA A 115 2.28 -6.53 -5.45
CA ALA A 115 2.39 -7.84 -6.10
C ALA A 115 1.23 -8.10 -7.07
N ASP A 116 0.32 -7.15 -7.25
CA ASP A 116 -0.82 -7.29 -8.15
C ASP A 116 -0.34 -7.22 -9.60
N GLU A 117 -0.52 -8.33 -10.33
CA GLU A 117 -0.06 -8.46 -11.71
C GLU A 117 -0.76 -7.48 -12.65
N ASN A 118 -2.03 -7.16 -12.40
CA ASN A 118 -2.76 -6.19 -13.21
C ASN A 118 -2.17 -4.79 -13.04
N VAL A 119 -1.78 -4.43 -11.83
CA VAL A 119 -1.13 -3.15 -11.56
C VAL A 119 0.27 -3.11 -12.15
N LEU A 120 1.04 -4.20 -11.99
CA LEU A 120 2.40 -4.28 -12.53
C LEU A 120 2.42 -4.21 -14.06
N ALA A 121 1.43 -4.79 -14.73
CA ALA A 121 1.31 -4.81 -16.19
C ALA A 121 0.58 -3.60 -16.75
N TRP A 122 0.00 -2.74 -15.91
CA TRP A 122 -0.82 -1.62 -16.37
C TRP A 122 0.02 -0.60 -17.15
N PRO A 123 -0.33 -0.33 -18.43
CA PRO A 123 0.44 0.60 -19.26
C PRO A 123 0.18 2.04 -18.80
N SER A 124 1.09 2.59 -18.01
CA SER A 124 1.01 3.93 -17.46
C SER A 124 2.37 4.43 -17.00
N GLU A 125 2.41 5.68 -16.55
CA GLU A 125 3.60 6.32 -15.99
C GLU A 125 3.81 6.00 -14.50
N LEU A 126 2.95 5.17 -13.89
CA LEU A 126 3.09 4.77 -12.50
C LEU A 126 4.46 4.14 -12.23
N LEU A 127 5.21 4.69 -11.29
CA LEU A 127 6.43 4.08 -10.78
C LEU A 127 6.04 2.91 -9.87
N ARG A 128 6.64 1.74 -10.08
CA ARG A 128 6.24 0.56 -9.34
C ARG A 128 7.42 -0.39 -9.11
N GLN A 129 7.34 -1.09 -7.99
CA GLN A 129 8.24 -2.17 -7.61
C GLN A 129 7.42 -3.43 -7.38
N ASP A 130 7.80 -4.53 -8.01
CA ASP A 130 7.20 -5.83 -7.72
C ASP A 130 7.59 -6.27 -6.31
N ALA A 131 6.61 -6.36 -5.42
CA ALA A 131 6.84 -6.71 -4.02
C ALA A 131 7.48 -8.09 -3.84
N ARG A 132 7.34 -8.98 -4.84
CA ARG A 132 7.90 -10.34 -4.81
C ARG A 132 9.40 -10.38 -5.11
N LEU A 133 9.98 -9.33 -5.61
CA LEU A 133 11.38 -9.19 -5.94
C LEU A 133 12.11 -8.39 -4.85
#